data_ed19c62367f9fa4b97aa362dddf71cec
#
_entry.id   ed19c62367f9fa4b97aa362dddf71cec
#
_cell.length_a   1.000
_cell.length_b   1.000
_cell.length_c   1.000
_cell.angle_alpha   90.00
_cell.angle_beta   90.00
_cell.angle_gamma   90.00
#
_symmetry.space_group_name_H-M   'P 1'
#
loop_
_entity.id
_entity.type
_entity.pdbx_description
1 polymer ?
#
loop_
_entity_poly.entity_id
_entity_poly.type
_entity_poly.pdbx_seq_one_letter_code
_entity_poly.pdbx_strand_id
1 'polypeptide(L)'
;MPVRPTRHAADPGPGPVRLIAHGPLKLRLRWRLAALQRFLDLHSFWAGGRSRSDLRRMLTGSSAVVSAWRNGELLGFGRATSDGVFRAVLWDVVVAEGSQGQGLGRRIVEALLRYPAVERAERAYLMTTNSSGFYRRLGFSGDHSQVLLLRAQRGLPSEAGGLGN
;
A
#
# COMPACT_ATOMS: atom_id res chain seq x y z
N MET A 1 22.07 50.96 -20.78
CA MET A 1 20.81 50.33 -20.30
C MET A 1 21.19 49.12 -19.49
N PRO A 2 20.98 49.07 -18.16
CA PRO A 2 21.33 47.90 -17.37
C PRO A 2 20.26 46.83 -17.56
N VAL A 3 20.71 45.63 -17.94
CA VAL A 3 19.88 44.42 -18.03
C VAL A 3 19.43 44.00 -16.62
N ARG A 4 18.13 43.98 -16.37
CA ARG A 4 17.58 43.47 -15.11
C ARG A 4 17.88 41.98 -15.00
N PRO A 5 18.36 41.47 -13.85
CA PRO A 5 18.48 40.03 -13.62
C PRO A 5 17.07 39.44 -13.55
N THR A 6 16.80 38.47 -14.41
CA THR A 6 15.64 37.60 -14.32
C THR A 6 15.67 36.89 -12.96
N ARG A 7 14.70 37.19 -12.10
CA ARG A 7 14.44 36.40 -10.89
C ARG A 7 14.16 35.00 -11.34
N HIS A 8 15.08 34.08 -11.10
CA HIS A 8 14.75 32.67 -11.04
C HIS A 8 13.67 32.53 -9.97
N ALA A 9 12.45 32.15 -10.40
CA ALA A 9 11.44 31.70 -9.48
C ALA A 9 12.05 30.54 -8.69
N ALA A 10 12.12 30.69 -7.36
CA ALA A 10 12.54 29.62 -6.49
C ALA A 10 11.65 28.41 -6.82
N ASP A 11 12.30 27.29 -7.14
CA ASP A 11 11.61 26.00 -7.32
C ASP A 11 10.71 25.78 -6.09
N PRO A 12 9.39 25.72 -6.22
CA PRO A 12 8.54 25.46 -5.07
C PRO A 12 8.86 24.04 -4.63
N GLY A 13 9.61 23.90 -3.55
CA GLY A 13 10.01 22.62 -3.00
C GLY A 13 8.86 21.59 -3.00
N PRO A 14 9.14 20.29 -2.92
CA PRO A 14 8.14 19.25 -3.13
C PRO A 14 6.92 19.49 -2.22
N GLY A 15 5.76 19.69 -2.84
CA GLY A 15 4.51 19.96 -2.13
C GLY A 15 4.17 18.91 -1.08
N PRO A 16 3.19 19.15 -0.21
CA PRO A 16 2.84 18.23 0.87
C PRO A 16 2.31 16.90 0.34
N VAL A 17 2.63 15.81 1.03
CA VAL A 17 2.05 14.49 0.74
C VAL A 17 0.61 14.45 1.24
N ARG A 18 -0.32 14.20 0.33
CA ARG A 18 -1.75 14.04 0.61
C ARG A 18 -2.10 12.57 0.72
N LEU A 19 -2.64 12.17 1.86
CA LEU A 19 -3.19 10.85 2.08
C LEU A 19 -4.67 10.85 1.70
N ILE A 20 -5.12 9.83 0.96
CA ILE A 20 -6.51 9.65 0.55
C ILE A 20 -6.99 8.29 1.04
N ALA A 21 -7.91 8.29 1.99
CA ALA A 21 -8.72 7.11 2.30
C ALA A 21 -9.88 7.07 1.31
N HIS A 22 -9.94 6.02 0.49
CA HIS A 22 -10.90 5.94 -0.61
C HIS A 22 -12.26 5.45 -0.11
N GLY A 23 -13.33 6.11 -0.57
CA GLY A 23 -14.70 5.65 -0.33
C GLY A 23 -15.00 4.29 -1.00
N PRO A 24 -16.21 3.73 -0.78
CA PRO A 24 -16.55 2.37 -1.23
C PRO A 24 -16.31 2.09 -2.71
N LEU A 25 -16.54 3.07 -3.58
CA LEU A 25 -16.37 2.91 -5.03
C LEU A 25 -14.93 3.13 -5.51
N LYS A 26 -14.03 3.64 -4.65
CA LYS A 26 -12.61 3.94 -4.97
C LYS A 26 -12.43 4.69 -6.30
N LEU A 27 -13.37 5.56 -6.69
CA LEU A 27 -13.44 6.18 -8.02
C LEU A 27 -12.15 6.87 -8.43
N ARG A 28 -11.57 7.68 -7.55
CA ARG A 28 -10.32 8.41 -7.85
C ARG A 28 -9.18 7.48 -8.28
N LEU A 29 -9.03 6.34 -7.62
CA LEU A 29 -7.96 5.40 -7.91
C LEU A 29 -8.31 4.53 -9.12
N ARG A 30 -9.59 4.19 -9.30
CA ARG A 30 -10.05 3.45 -10.50
C ARG A 30 -9.79 4.21 -11.80
N TRP A 31 -9.82 5.52 -11.79
CA TRP A 31 -9.45 6.34 -12.96
C TRP A 31 -7.94 6.47 -13.15
N ARG A 32 -7.14 6.09 -12.16
CA ARG A 32 -5.68 6.15 -12.19
C ARG A 32 -5.02 4.76 -12.12
N LEU A 33 -5.65 3.73 -12.66
CA LEU A 33 -5.14 2.36 -12.65
C LEU A 33 -3.76 2.24 -13.31
N ALA A 34 -3.47 3.04 -14.34
CA ALA A 34 -2.16 3.06 -14.97
C ALA A 34 -1.05 3.57 -14.01
N ALA A 35 -1.37 4.56 -13.17
CA ALA A 35 -0.45 5.04 -12.14
C ALA A 35 -0.24 3.99 -11.05
N LEU A 36 -1.31 3.34 -10.59
CA LEU A 36 -1.23 2.25 -9.62
C LEU A 36 -0.43 1.06 -10.16
N GLN A 37 -0.68 0.64 -11.41
CA GLN A 37 0.06 -0.44 -12.05
C GLN A 37 1.56 -0.15 -12.08
N ARG A 38 1.96 1.00 -12.62
CA ARG A 38 3.38 1.41 -12.66
C ARG A 38 4.00 1.49 -11.27
N PHE A 39 3.27 2.01 -10.31
CA PHE A 39 3.74 2.12 -8.94
C PHE A 39 4.04 0.75 -8.32
N LEU A 40 3.13 -0.21 -8.47
CA LEU A 40 3.32 -1.57 -7.97
C LEU A 40 4.45 -2.31 -8.72
N ASP A 41 4.54 -2.14 -10.04
CA ASP A 41 5.61 -2.72 -10.86
C ASP A 41 7.00 -2.21 -10.43
N LEU A 42 7.12 -0.93 -10.06
CA LEU A 42 8.39 -0.32 -9.68
C LEU A 42 8.79 -0.59 -8.22
N HIS A 43 7.82 -0.66 -7.32
CA HIS A 43 8.08 -0.60 -5.87
C HIS A 43 7.68 -1.86 -5.10
N SER A 44 7.15 -2.90 -5.78
CA SER A 44 6.82 -4.16 -5.12
C SER A 44 7.13 -5.37 -6.00
N PHE A 45 7.97 -6.26 -5.53
CA PHE A 45 8.32 -7.49 -6.26
C PHE A 45 7.16 -8.51 -6.27
N TRP A 46 6.29 -8.48 -5.27
CA TRP A 46 5.17 -9.43 -5.15
C TRP A 46 3.89 -8.99 -5.88
N ALA A 47 3.77 -7.74 -6.25
CA ALA A 47 2.57 -7.17 -6.86
C ALA A 47 2.81 -6.67 -8.29
N GLY A 48 3.98 -6.87 -8.85
CA GLY A 48 4.31 -6.54 -10.23
C GLY A 48 3.56 -7.41 -11.24
N GLY A 49 3.39 -6.92 -12.47
CA GLY A 49 2.77 -7.66 -13.57
C GLY A 49 1.25 -7.82 -13.50
N ARG A 50 0.57 -7.19 -12.54
CA ARG A 50 -0.90 -7.24 -12.43
C ARG A 50 -1.56 -6.42 -13.54
N SER A 51 -2.56 -7.00 -14.22
CA SER A 51 -3.32 -6.29 -15.25
C SER A 51 -4.20 -5.19 -14.64
N ARG A 52 -4.55 -4.17 -15.44
CA ARG A 52 -5.48 -3.12 -14.98
C ARG A 52 -6.86 -3.67 -14.64
N SER A 53 -7.31 -4.72 -15.33
CA SER A 53 -8.59 -5.38 -15.02
C SER A 53 -8.53 -6.07 -13.67
N ASP A 54 -7.42 -6.72 -13.33
CA ASP A 54 -7.22 -7.35 -12.03
C ASP A 54 -7.07 -6.32 -10.92
N LEU A 55 -6.35 -5.24 -11.16
CA LEU A 55 -6.26 -4.12 -10.22
C LEU A 55 -7.64 -3.51 -9.93
N ARG A 56 -8.49 -3.38 -10.95
CA ARG A 56 -9.87 -2.90 -10.76
C ARG A 56 -10.68 -3.86 -9.89
N ARG A 57 -10.59 -5.16 -10.15
CA ARG A 57 -11.26 -6.20 -9.33
C ARG A 57 -10.74 -6.20 -7.90
N MET A 58 -9.43 -6.12 -7.73
CA MET A 58 -8.76 -6.03 -6.43
C MET A 58 -9.28 -4.83 -5.61
N LEU A 59 -9.34 -3.64 -6.22
CA LEU A 59 -9.88 -2.45 -5.56
C LEU A 59 -11.35 -2.61 -5.18
N THR A 60 -12.15 -3.22 -6.05
CA THR A 60 -13.58 -3.49 -5.78
C THR A 60 -13.73 -4.45 -4.60
N GLY A 61 -12.92 -5.49 -4.51
CA GLY A 61 -12.95 -6.48 -3.43
C GLY A 61 -12.27 -6.03 -2.13
N SER A 62 -11.65 -4.86 -2.11
CA SER A 62 -11.01 -4.34 -0.90
C SER A 62 -12.00 -3.57 -0.04
N SER A 63 -12.02 -3.84 1.27
CA SER A 63 -12.85 -3.15 2.25
C SER A 63 -12.32 -1.75 2.56
N ALA A 64 -11.00 -1.59 2.57
CA ALA A 64 -10.32 -0.31 2.78
C ALA A 64 -9.19 -0.15 1.76
N VAL A 65 -9.02 1.07 1.26
CA VAL A 65 -7.92 1.44 0.35
C VAL A 65 -7.42 2.82 0.72
N VAL A 66 -6.12 2.96 0.86
CA VAL A 66 -5.43 4.22 1.14
C VAL A 66 -4.34 4.44 0.10
N SER A 67 -4.22 5.65 -0.41
CA SER A 67 -3.15 6.07 -1.31
C SER A 67 -2.54 7.40 -0.88
N ALA A 68 -1.27 7.60 -1.18
CA ALA A 68 -0.54 8.81 -0.85
C ALA A 68 0.02 9.45 -2.11
N TRP A 69 -0.20 10.74 -2.28
CA TRP A 69 0.12 11.49 -3.50
C TRP A 69 0.88 12.78 -3.19
N ARG A 70 1.80 13.13 -4.09
CA ARG A 70 2.48 14.44 -4.13
C ARG A 70 2.53 14.91 -5.59
N ASN A 71 2.02 16.11 -5.85
CA ASN A 71 2.04 16.70 -7.20
C ASN A 71 1.52 15.77 -8.31
N GLY A 72 0.49 14.95 -8.02
CA GLY A 72 -0.08 13.99 -8.97
C GLY A 72 0.68 12.67 -9.08
N GLU A 73 1.80 12.49 -8.40
CA GLU A 73 2.56 11.25 -8.33
C GLU A 73 2.11 10.39 -7.14
N LEU A 74 1.97 9.07 -7.37
CA LEU A 74 1.65 8.10 -6.33
C LEU A 74 2.93 7.71 -5.60
N LEU A 75 2.97 7.96 -4.29
CA LEU A 75 4.11 7.68 -3.41
C LEU A 75 3.87 6.56 -2.43
N GLY A 76 2.63 6.16 -2.24
CA GLY A 76 2.30 5.09 -1.31
C GLY A 76 0.90 4.53 -1.55
N PHE A 77 0.75 3.27 -1.24
CA PHE A 77 -0.49 2.52 -1.40
C PHE A 77 -0.62 1.50 -0.28
N GLY A 78 -1.84 1.18 0.09
CA GLY A 78 -2.17 0.09 0.99
C GLY A 78 -3.64 -0.23 0.90
N ARG A 79 -4.00 -1.48 1.18
CA ARG A 79 -5.39 -1.92 1.20
C ARG A 79 -5.64 -2.93 2.30
N ALA A 80 -6.90 -3.16 2.62
CA ALA A 80 -7.32 -4.21 3.52
C ALA A 80 -8.60 -4.88 3.03
N THR A 81 -8.76 -6.15 3.37
CA THR A 81 -10.00 -6.91 3.29
C THR A 81 -10.52 -7.15 4.70
N SER A 82 -11.83 -7.15 4.91
CA SER A 82 -12.44 -7.34 6.22
C SER A 82 -13.87 -7.85 6.08
N ASP A 83 -14.28 -8.70 7.02
CA ASP A 83 -15.69 -9.04 7.21
C ASP A 83 -16.45 -7.97 8.01
N GLY A 84 -15.74 -6.99 8.53
CA GLY A 84 -16.28 -5.88 9.31
C GLY A 84 -16.62 -6.22 10.77
N VAL A 85 -16.34 -7.44 11.22
CA VAL A 85 -16.71 -7.95 12.56
C VAL A 85 -15.55 -8.67 13.25
N PHE A 86 -15.00 -9.71 12.63
CA PHE A 86 -14.05 -10.60 13.27
C PHE A 86 -12.63 -10.44 12.73
N ARG A 87 -12.47 -10.33 11.43
CA ARG A 87 -11.16 -10.43 10.78
C ARG A 87 -10.95 -9.35 9.72
N ALA A 88 -9.80 -8.73 9.80
CA ALA A 88 -9.27 -7.88 8.74
C ALA A 88 -7.85 -8.33 8.38
N VAL A 89 -7.47 -8.15 7.12
CA VAL A 89 -6.11 -8.43 6.65
C VAL A 89 -5.60 -7.24 5.85
N LEU A 90 -4.42 -6.73 6.21
CA LEU A 90 -3.73 -5.70 5.46
C LEU A 90 -2.91 -6.32 4.33
N TRP A 91 -3.00 -5.72 3.15
CA TRP A 91 -2.35 -6.19 1.93
C TRP A 91 -1.65 -5.04 1.21
N ASP A 92 -0.60 -5.38 0.48
CA ASP A 92 0.04 -4.50 -0.49
C ASP A 92 0.39 -3.10 0.09
N VAL A 93 0.91 -3.05 1.31
CA VAL A 93 1.42 -1.79 1.87
C VAL A 93 2.78 -1.51 1.23
N VAL A 94 2.81 -0.50 0.35
CA VAL A 94 3.97 -0.14 -0.46
C VAL A 94 4.24 1.35 -0.34
N VAL A 95 5.50 1.73 -0.19
CA VAL A 95 5.97 3.12 -0.21
C VAL A 95 7.10 3.22 -1.22
N ALA A 96 7.05 4.23 -2.10
CA ALA A 96 8.11 4.53 -3.06
C ALA A 96 9.46 4.67 -2.35
N GLU A 97 10.53 4.11 -2.91
CA GLU A 97 11.87 4.09 -2.30
C GLU A 97 12.31 5.47 -1.80
N GLY A 98 12.20 6.50 -2.64
CA GLY A 98 12.56 7.87 -2.30
C GLY A 98 11.69 8.53 -1.22
N SER A 99 10.60 7.88 -0.79
CA SER A 99 9.69 8.38 0.25
C SER A 99 9.68 7.51 1.51
N GLN A 100 10.53 6.48 1.56
CA GLN A 100 10.71 5.65 2.74
C GLN A 100 11.46 6.41 3.86
N GLY A 101 11.33 5.94 5.10
CA GLY A 101 11.98 6.57 6.25
C GLY A 101 11.37 7.90 6.70
N GLN A 102 10.32 8.40 6.04
CA GLN A 102 9.65 9.68 6.32
C GLN A 102 8.30 9.50 7.05
N GLY A 103 8.03 8.32 7.58
CA GLY A 103 6.78 8.02 8.29
C GLY A 103 5.56 7.79 7.40
N LEU A 104 5.71 7.76 6.06
CA LEU A 104 4.58 7.61 5.15
C LEU A 104 3.91 6.23 5.28
N GLY A 105 4.69 5.16 5.39
CA GLY A 105 4.19 3.80 5.62
C GLY A 105 3.36 3.71 6.90
N ARG A 106 3.82 4.32 7.98
CA ARG A 106 3.08 4.41 9.25
C ARG A 106 1.73 5.10 9.06
N ARG A 107 1.70 6.25 8.39
CA ARG A 107 0.47 6.99 8.11
C ARG A 107 -0.54 6.19 7.29
N ILE A 108 -0.06 5.40 6.31
CA ILE A 108 -0.90 4.52 5.49
C ILE A 108 -1.52 3.42 6.36
N VAL A 109 -0.72 2.71 7.15
CA VAL A 109 -1.19 1.63 8.02
C VAL A 109 -2.17 2.16 9.06
N GLU A 110 -1.87 3.26 9.72
CA GLU A 110 -2.77 3.90 10.68
C GLU A 110 -4.11 4.31 10.04
N ALA A 111 -4.08 4.83 8.81
CA ALA A 111 -5.30 5.18 8.08
C ALA A 111 -6.14 3.94 7.70
N LEU A 112 -5.49 2.83 7.33
CA LEU A 112 -6.17 1.55 7.09
C LEU A 112 -6.80 1.01 8.37
N LEU A 113 -6.09 1.03 9.50
CA LEU A 113 -6.60 0.55 10.79
C LEU A 113 -7.78 1.36 11.31
N ARG A 114 -7.83 2.67 11.01
CA ARG A 114 -8.96 3.54 11.35
C ARG A 114 -10.13 3.48 10.37
N TYR A 115 -9.97 2.74 9.26
CA TYR A 115 -11.06 2.59 8.32
C TYR A 115 -12.20 1.79 8.96
N PRO A 116 -13.47 2.24 8.91
CA PRO A 116 -14.55 1.67 9.72
C PRO A 116 -14.72 0.15 9.62
N ALA A 117 -14.53 -0.42 8.41
CA ALA A 117 -14.61 -1.85 8.21
C ALA A 117 -13.44 -2.64 8.83
N VAL A 118 -12.28 -2.00 9.01
CA VAL A 118 -11.09 -2.60 9.64
C VAL A 118 -11.11 -2.36 11.14
N GLU A 119 -11.42 -1.14 11.57
CA GLU A 119 -11.46 -0.74 12.98
C GLU A 119 -12.43 -1.58 13.82
N ARG A 120 -13.57 -1.97 13.23
CA ARG A 120 -14.57 -2.81 13.90
C ARG A 120 -14.20 -4.29 13.96
N ALA A 121 -13.21 -4.74 13.19
CA ALA A 121 -12.77 -6.12 13.23
C ALA A 121 -12.07 -6.43 14.56
N GLU A 122 -12.38 -7.59 15.11
CA GLU A 122 -11.78 -8.08 16.37
C GLU A 122 -10.25 -8.21 16.27
N ARG A 123 -9.74 -8.60 15.09
CA ARG A 123 -8.31 -8.78 14.82
C ARG A 123 -7.94 -8.33 13.42
N ALA A 124 -6.80 -7.65 13.31
CA ALA A 124 -6.17 -7.31 12.04
C ALA A 124 -4.86 -8.10 11.87
N TYR A 125 -4.72 -8.71 10.70
CA TYR A 125 -3.57 -9.54 10.32
C TYR A 125 -2.79 -8.89 9.19
N LEU A 126 -1.54 -9.27 9.06
CA LEU A 126 -0.72 -9.00 7.88
C LEU A 126 0.35 -10.09 7.73
N MET A 127 0.92 -10.18 6.54
CA MET A 127 2.08 -11.01 6.24
C MET A 127 3.23 -10.12 5.77
N THR A 128 4.41 -10.36 6.30
CA THR A 128 5.62 -9.62 5.89
C THR A 128 6.83 -10.55 5.90
N THR A 129 7.73 -10.37 4.93
CA THR A 129 8.97 -11.14 4.85
C THR A 129 10.11 -10.47 5.61
N ASN A 130 10.19 -9.14 5.61
CA ASN A 130 11.36 -8.40 6.11
C ASN A 130 11.04 -7.14 6.92
N SER A 131 9.77 -6.83 7.17
CA SER A 131 9.37 -5.58 7.82
C SER A 131 8.72 -5.78 9.20
N SER A 132 8.99 -6.90 9.87
CA SER A 132 8.38 -7.22 11.18
C SER A 132 8.65 -6.14 12.24
N GLY A 133 9.85 -5.58 12.27
CA GLY A 133 10.22 -4.49 13.19
C GLY A 133 9.39 -3.22 12.98
N PHE A 134 9.09 -2.88 11.72
CA PHE A 134 8.21 -1.76 11.39
C PHE A 134 6.80 -1.98 11.95
N TYR A 135 6.19 -3.14 11.71
CA TYR A 135 4.84 -3.45 12.16
C TYR A 135 4.74 -3.62 13.68
N ARG A 136 5.78 -4.13 14.35
CA ARG A 136 5.82 -4.19 15.81
C ARG A 136 5.70 -2.81 16.45
N ARG A 137 6.34 -1.79 15.87
CA ARG A 137 6.19 -0.39 16.35
C ARG A 137 4.79 0.19 16.15
N LEU A 138 3.96 -0.46 15.33
CA LEU A 138 2.55 -0.12 15.12
C LEU A 138 1.59 -0.99 15.93
N GLY A 139 2.10 -1.77 16.88
CA GLY A 139 1.29 -2.60 17.77
C GLY A 139 0.99 -4.01 17.26
N PHE A 140 1.57 -4.42 16.12
CA PHE A 140 1.46 -5.81 15.69
C PHE A 140 2.45 -6.70 16.42
N SER A 141 2.01 -7.90 16.77
CA SER A 141 2.85 -8.94 17.38
C SER A 141 2.81 -10.22 16.54
N GLY A 142 3.89 -11.01 16.61
CA GLY A 142 3.88 -12.34 16.00
C GLY A 142 2.93 -13.26 16.75
N ASP A 143 2.13 -14.02 16.02
CA ASP A 143 1.32 -15.08 16.62
C ASP A 143 2.05 -16.42 16.41
N HIS A 144 2.62 -16.96 17.48
CA HIS A 144 3.35 -18.23 17.45
C HIS A 144 2.45 -19.46 17.55
N SER A 145 1.16 -19.26 17.77
CA SER A 145 0.15 -20.33 17.83
C SER A 145 -0.43 -20.68 16.45
N GLN A 146 -0.17 -19.86 15.43
CA GLN A 146 -0.72 -20.03 14.09
C GLN A 146 0.39 -20.20 13.05
N VAL A 147 0.19 -21.09 12.10
CA VAL A 147 1.08 -21.34 10.97
C VAL A 147 0.40 -20.87 9.69
N LEU A 148 1.12 -20.13 8.86
CA LEU A 148 0.66 -19.77 7.53
C LEU A 148 0.82 -20.97 6.58
N LEU A 149 -0.30 -21.47 6.03
CA LEU A 149 -0.30 -22.49 4.99
C LEU A 149 -0.76 -21.87 3.68
N LEU A 150 0.02 -22.03 2.62
CA LEU A 150 -0.26 -21.49 1.30
C LEU A 150 -0.57 -22.61 0.31
N ARG A 151 -1.67 -22.49 -0.42
CA ARG A 151 -1.97 -23.29 -1.61
C ARG A 151 -2.17 -22.37 -2.80
N ALA A 152 -1.34 -22.53 -3.82
CA ALA A 152 -1.50 -21.78 -5.08
C ALA A 152 -2.77 -22.24 -5.81
N GLN A 153 -3.63 -21.33 -6.22
CA GLN A 153 -4.90 -21.59 -6.90
C GLN A 153 -4.81 -21.45 -8.43
N ARG A 154 -3.86 -20.68 -8.92
CA ARG A 154 -3.58 -20.50 -10.36
C ARG A 154 -2.08 -20.53 -10.54
N GLY A 155 -1.61 -21.01 -11.67
CA GLY A 155 -0.21 -21.21 -12.01
C GLY A 155 0.70 -20.00 -11.87
N LEU A 156 0.86 -19.54 -10.66
CA LEU A 156 2.03 -18.78 -10.27
C LEU A 156 3.19 -19.76 -10.34
N PRO A 157 4.34 -19.37 -10.87
CA PRO A 157 5.54 -20.20 -10.76
C PRO A 157 5.69 -20.58 -9.28
N SER A 158 5.68 -21.85 -9.00
CA SER A 158 6.00 -22.38 -7.69
C SER A 158 7.40 -21.83 -7.35
N GLU A 159 7.48 -20.91 -6.41
CA GLU A 159 8.73 -20.68 -5.68
C GLU A 159 8.99 -21.89 -4.78
N ALA A 160 9.10 -23.06 -5.40
CA ALA A 160 9.68 -24.25 -4.83
C ALA A 160 11.20 -24.12 -4.98
N GLY A 161 11.80 -23.41 -4.07
CA GLY A 161 13.25 -23.24 -4.07
C GLY A 161 13.73 -22.79 -2.70
N GLY A 162 13.97 -23.74 -1.79
CA GLY A 162 14.90 -23.52 -0.70
C GLY A 162 14.35 -23.59 0.72
N LEU A 163 13.80 -24.72 1.09
CA LEU A 163 14.04 -25.27 2.42
C LEU A 163 14.65 -26.66 2.23
N GLY A 164 15.91 -26.67 1.83
CA GLY A 164 16.79 -27.80 2.01
C GLY A 164 17.28 -27.83 3.45
N ASN A 165 17.07 -28.95 4.09
CA ASN A 165 17.64 -29.47 5.34
C ASN A 165 18.29 -28.48 6.30
#